data_b5b774dbf2258f1e81a7acec561db7d4
#
_entry.id   b5b774dbf2258f1e81a7acec561db7d4
#
_cell.length_a   1.000
_cell.length_b   1.000
_cell.length_c   1.000
_cell.angle_alpha   90.00
_cell.angle_beta   90.00
_cell.angle_gamma   90.00
#
_symmetry.space_group_name_H-M   'P 1'
#
loop_
_entity.id
_entity.type
_entity.pdbx_description
1 polymer ?
#
loop_
_entity_poly.entity_id
_entity_poly.type
_entity_poly.pdbx_seq_one_letter_code
_entity_poly.pdbx_strand_id
1 'polypeptide(L)'
;KSTFLRSLNLLEIPTAGHVLFEGTDLTDPSVDINHVREKIGMVFQQFNLFPNMTILENIMLAPVKLGKMTKEEANTRAMELLKRIGLADKAGAYPAQLSGGQKQRIAIVRSLAMDPDIILFDEPTSALDPEMVGEVLAVMQELAEDGMTMVVVTHEMGFAREVANRVMFINDGVIQEEGTPQEIFGNPKSQRLQEFLSK
;
A
#
# COMPACT_ATOMS: atom_id res chain seq x y z
N LYS A 1 7.75 6.37 10.87
CA LYS A 1 7.44 6.20 9.45
C LYS A 1 5.96 5.88 9.27
N SER A 2 5.45 4.81 9.89
CA SER A 2 4.03 4.40 9.79
C SER A 2 3.06 5.50 10.23
N THR A 3 3.36 6.23 11.31
CA THR A 3 2.58 7.40 11.76
C THR A 3 2.49 8.47 10.66
N PHE A 4 3.61 8.79 10.02
CA PHE A 4 3.63 9.72 8.90
C PHE A 4 2.79 9.22 7.71
N LEU A 5 2.96 7.95 7.33
CA LEU A 5 2.17 7.36 6.24
C LEU A 5 0.66 7.41 6.55
N ARG A 6 0.27 7.04 7.76
CA ARG A 6 -1.14 7.05 8.21
C ARG A 6 -1.72 8.45 8.37
N SER A 7 -0.88 9.48 8.51
CA SER A 7 -1.37 10.87 8.51
C SER A 7 -1.80 11.32 7.11
N LEU A 8 -1.28 10.70 6.04
CA LEU A 8 -1.66 11.06 4.67
C LEU A 8 -3.12 10.75 4.32
N ASN A 9 -3.76 9.82 5.05
CA ASN A 9 -5.18 9.51 4.92
C ASN A 9 -5.97 9.79 6.21
N LEU A 10 -5.38 10.55 7.15
CA LEU A 10 -5.93 10.91 8.46
C LEU A 10 -6.37 9.70 9.32
N LEU A 11 -5.78 8.51 9.15
CA LEU A 11 -5.88 7.44 10.16
C LEU A 11 -5.14 7.84 11.44
N GLU A 12 -4.08 8.65 11.31
CA GLU A 12 -3.42 9.36 12.39
C GLU A 12 -3.59 10.86 12.13
N ILE A 13 -4.24 11.57 13.03
CA ILE A 13 -4.51 13.00 12.87
C ILE A 13 -3.23 13.79 13.19
N PRO A 14 -2.68 14.58 12.25
CA PRO A 14 -1.52 15.41 12.52
C PRO A 14 -1.85 16.48 13.55
N THR A 15 -0.91 16.77 14.46
CA THR A 15 -1.07 17.82 15.48
C THR A 15 -0.98 19.24 14.91
N ALA A 16 -0.34 19.41 13.76
CA ALA A 16 -0.21 20.64 13.02
C ALA A 16 0.14 20.38 11.56
N GLY A 17 -0.03 21.41 10.71
CA GLY A 17 0.21 21.31 9.27
C GLY A 17 -1.03 20.89 8.50
N HIS A 18 -0.86 20.71 7.20
CA HIS A 18 -1.93 20.38 6.26
C HIS A 18 -1.58 19.15 5.43
N VAL A 19 -2.59 18.36 5.08
CA VAL A 19 -2.48 17.25 4.14
C VAL A 19 -3.32 17.59 2.92
N LEU A 20 -2.67 17.81 1.80
CA LEU A 20 -3.34 18.15 0.53
C LEU A 20 -3.40 16.92 -0.37
N PHE A 21 -4.60 16.55 -0.80
CA PHE A 21 -4.84 15.50 -1.77
C PHE A 21 -5.71 16.05 -2.91
N GLU A 22 -5.21 16.04 -4.13
CA GLU A 22 -5.87 16.62 -5.32
C GLU A 22 -6.38 18.06 -5.11
N GLY A 23 -5.59 18.87 -4.41
CA GLY A 23 -5.94 20.27 -4.09
C GLY A 23 -6.92 20.44 -2.93
N THR A 24 -7.41 19.36 -2.34
CA THR A 24 -8.29 19.35 -1.17
C THR A 24 -7.46 19.23 0.11
N ASP A 25 -7.64 20.10 1.07
CA ASP A 25 -7.03 20.01 2.41
C ASP A 25 -7.82 19.01 3.26
N LEU A 26 -7.26 17.82 3.48
CA LEU A 26 -7.91 16.78 4.27
C LEU A 26 -8.05 17.13 5.75
N THR A 27 -7.27 18.08 6.23
CA THR A 27 -7.32 18.55 7.64
C THR A 27 -8.44 19.55 7.90
N ASP A 28 -9.13 20.02 6.85
CA ASP A 28 -10.31 20.87 6.97
C ASP A 28 -11.49 20.05 7.51
N PRO A 29 -12.10 20.45 8.65
CA PRO A 29 -13.23 19.72 9.23
C PRO A 29 -14.48 19.63 8.33
N SER A 30 -14.58 20.44 7.29
CA SER A 30 -15.69 20.41 6.34
C SER A 30 -15.57 19.31 5.29
N VAL A 31 -14.39 18.69 5.16
CA VAL A 31 -14.12 17.64 4.17
C VAL A 31 -14.68 16.29 4.66
N ASP A 32 -15.46 15.62 3.82
CA ASP A 32 -15.83 14.23 4.06
C ASP A 32 -14.63 13.31 3.78
N ILE A 33 -13.87 13.05 4.83
CA ILE A 33 -12.67 12.21 4.75
C ILE A 33 -12.99 10.77 4.31
N ASN A 34 -14.20 10.26 4.56
CA ASN A 34 -14.54 8.91 4.15
C ASN A 34 -14.67 8.83 2.63
N HIS A 35 -15.25 9.86 2.02
CA HIS A 35 -15.30 9.94 0.55
C HIS A 35 -13.90 10.05 -0.07
N VAL A 36 -13.00 10.84 0.54
CA VAL A 36 -11.60 10.91 0.05
C VAL A 36 -10.87 9.57 0.20
N ARG A 37 -11.07 8.87 1.33
CA ARG A 37 -10.47 7.54 1.55
C ARG A 37 -10.90 6.48 0.54
N GLU A 38 -12.00 6.67 -0.18
CA GLU A 38 -12.37 5.79 -1.28
C GLU A 38 -11.36 5.82 -2.44
N LYS A 39 -10.63 6.93 -2.58
CA LYS A 39 -9.57 7.16 -3.58
C LYS A 39 -8.17 6.83 -3.08
N ILE A 40 -8.01 6.59 -1.77
CA ILE A 40 -6.71 6.32 -1.13
C ILE A 40 -6.70 4.88 -0.62
N GLY A 41 -6.08 3.99 -1.36
CA GLY A 41 -5.86 2.62 -0.92
C GLY A 41 -4.87 2.55 0.24
N MET A 42 -5.05 1.56 1.14
CA MET A 42 -4.11 1.31 2.24
C MET A 42 -3.84 -0.17 2.39
N VAL A 43 -2.56 -0.54 2.35
CA VAL A 43 -2.06 -1.89 2.59
C VAL A 43 -1.19 -1.87 3.84
N PHE A 44 -1.57 -2.66 4.83
CA PHE A 44 -0.92 -2.71 6.14
C PHE A 44 0.12 -3.83 6.21
N GLN A 45 1.01 -3.76 7.18
CA GLN A 45 1.93 -4.83 7.55
C GLN A 45 1.18 -6.13 7.90
N GLN A 46 0.08 -6.03 8.64
CA GLN A 46 -0.86 -7.13 8.84
C GLN A 46 -1.89 -7.08 7.72
N PHE A 47 -2.20 -8.23 7.15
CA PHE A 47 -3.04 -8.36 5.95
C PHE A 47 -4.47 -7.79 6.13
N ASN A 48 -4.98 -7.79 7.36
CA ASN A 48 -6.30 -7.26 7.76
C ASN A 48 -7.46 -7.78 6.91
N LEU A 49 -7.36 -9.05 6.46
CA LEU A 49 -8.46 -9.74 5.79
C LEU A 49 -9.53 -10.15 6.81
N PHE A 50 -10.78 -10.06 6.43
CA PHE A 50 -11.90 -10.52 7.27
C PHE A 50 -11.89 -12.05 7.33
N PRO A 51 -11.65 -12.66 8.51
CA PRO A 51 -11.41 -14.11 8.61
C PRO A 51 -12.64 -14.97 8.30
N ASN A 52 -13.82 -14.42 8.47
CA ASN A 52 -15.14 -15.09 8.25
C ASN A 52 -15.72 -14.85 6.86
N MET A 53 -14.98 -14.23 5.97
CA MET A 53 -15.34 -14.00 4.59
C MET A 53 -14.38 -14.76 3.68
N THR A 54 -14.88 -15.26 2.56
CA THR A 54 -14.04 -15.79 1.49
C THR A 54 -13.15 -14.68 0.91
N ILE A 55 -12.14 -15.07 0.16
CA ILE A 55 -11.26 -14.11 -0.52
C ILE A 55 -12.03 -13.23 -1.49
N LEU A 56 -12.94 -13.82 -2.26
CA LEU A 56 -13.80 -13.07 -3.17
C LEU A 56 -14.66 -12.04 -2.42
N GLU A 57 -15.31 -12.45 -1.33
CA GLU A 57 -16.12 -11.55 -0.50
C GLU A 57 -15.29 -10.42 0.13
N ASN A 58 -14.04 -10.71 0.57
CA ASN A 58 -13.12 -9.70 1.07
C ASN A 58 -12.84 -8.60 0.04
N ILE A 59 -12.65 -8.98 -1.23
CA ILE A 59 -12.34 -8.03 -2.31
C ILE A 59 -13.59 -7.24 -2.72
N MET A 60 -14.74 -7.89 -2.80
CA MET A 60 -15.99 -7.29 -3.25
C MET A 60 -16.67 -6.39 -2.20
N LEU A 61 -16.33 -6.54 -0.92
CA LEU A 61 -17.05 -5.93 0.19
C LEU A 61 -17.18 -4.41 0.04
N ALA A 62 -16.06 -3.72 -0.13
CA ALA A 62 -16.04 -2.26 -0.18
C ALA A 62 -16.72 -1.70 -1.44
N PRO A 63 -16.39 -2.13 -2.67
CA PRO A 63 -17.04 -1.64 -3.88
C PRO A 63 -18.56 -1.80 -3.87
N VAL A 64 -19.06 -2.94 -3.38
CA VAL A 64 -20.51 -3.20 -3.31
C VAL A 64 -21.16 -2.40 -2.18
N LYS A 65 -20.55 -2.39 -0.97
CA LYS A 65 -21.13 -1.73 0.20
C LYS A 65 -21.22 -0.21 0.02
N LEU A 66 -20.27 0.39 -0.70
CA LEU A 66 -20.24 1.82 -0.99
C LEU A 66 -21.02 2.18 -2.26
N GLY A 67 -21.67 1.20 -2.91
CA GLY A 67 -22.50 1.43 -4.09
C GLY A 67 -21.71 1.84 -5.34
N LYS A 68 -20.41 1.58 -5.38
CA LYS A 68 -19.56 1.85 -6.56
C LYS A 68 -19.78 0.85 -7.68
N MET A 69 -20.09 -0.39 -7.31
CA MET A 69 -20.30 -1.51 -8.23
C MET A 69 -21.49 -2.35 -7.79
N THR A 70 -22.18 -2.92 -8.76
CA THR A 70 -23.11 -4.04 -8.50
C THR A 70 -22.33 -5.27 -8.05
N LYS A 71 -23.02 -6.28 -7.52
CA LYS A 71 -22.35 -7.55 -7.13
C LYS A 71 -21.70 -8.24 -8.33
N GLU A 72 -22.35 -8.19 -9.48
CA GLU A 72 -21.88 -8.81 -10.74
C GLU A 72 -20.61 -8.12 -11.25
N GLU A 73 -20.58 -6.77 -11.26
CA GLU A 73 -19.41 -5.99 -11.64
C GLU A 73 -18.26 -6.21 -10.67
N ALA A 74 -18.52 -6.17 -9.37
CA ALA A 74 -17.51 -6.40 -8.33
C ALA A 74 -16.93 -7.83 -8.40
N ASN A 75 -17.76 -8.84 -8.70
CA ASN A 75 -17.30 -10.20 -8.91
C ASN A 75 -16.35 -10.29 -10.12
N THR A 76 -16.76 -9.74 -11.26
CA THR A 76 -15.93 -9.72 -12.47
C THR A 76 -14.60 -9.05 -12.21
N ARG A 77 -14.63 -7.86 -11.62
CA ARG A 77 -13.41 -7.11 -11.25
C ARG A 77 -12.52 -7.87 -10.27
N ALA A 78 -13.10 -8.48 -9.23
CA ALA A 78 -12.36 -9.25 -8.24
C ALA A 78 -11.69 -10.47 -8.87
N MET A 79 -12.37 -11.19 -9.76
CA MET A 79 -11.80 -12.35 -10.46
C MET A 79 -10.69 -11.96 -11.43
N GLU A 80 -10.79 -10.83 -12.14
CA GLU A 80 -9.72 -10.29 -12.97
C GLU A 80 -8.47 -9.98 -12.14
N LEU A 81 -8.63 -9.30 -11.02
CA LEU A 81 -7.54 -8.95 -10.11
C LEU A 81 -6.91 -10.18 -9.49
N LEU A 82 -7.71 -11.18 -9.06
CA LEU A 82 -7.20 -12.46 -8.55
C LEU A 82 -6.42 -13.23 -9.61
N LYS A 83 -6.89 -13.20 -10.86
CA LYS A 83 -6.18 -13.82 -11.99
C LYS A 83 -4.83 -13.15 -12.24
N ARG A 84 -4.78 -11.82 -12.17
CA ARG A 84 -3.54 -11.03 -12.32
C ARG A 84 -2.45 -11.46 -11.34
N ILE A 85 -2.80 -11.75 -10.08
CA ILE A 85 -1.85 -12.22 -9.05
C ILE A 85 -1.73 -13.74 -8.96
N GLY A 86 -2.31 -14.50 -9.91
CA GLY A 86 -2.22 -15.96 -9.97
C GLY A 86 -2.99 -16.70 -8.86
N LEU A 87 -4.04 -16.11 -8.29
CA LEU A 87 -4.80 -16.65 -7.16
C LEU A 87 -6.30 -16.80 -7.45
N ALA A 88 -6.70 -16.92 -8.71
CA ALA A 88 -8.11 -17.08 -9.10
C ALA A 88 -8.74 -18.36 -8.51
N ASP A 89 -7.96 -19.43 -8.34
CA ASP A 89 -8.40 -20.69 -7.71
C ASP A 89 -8.68 -20.55 -6.20
N LYS A 90 -8.23 -19.46 -5.57
CA LYS A 90 -8.43 -19.17 -4.15
C LYS A 90 -9.65 -18.29 -3.86
N ALA A 91 -10.44 -17.91 -4.86
CA ALA A 91 -11.60 -17.03 -4.69
C ALA A 91 -12.57 -17.49 -3.58
N GLY A 92 -12.85 -18.80 -3.51
CA GLY A 92 -13.72 -19.42 -2.51
C GLY A 92 -13.02 -19.82 -1.20
N ALA A 93 -11.70 -19.64 -1.09
CA ALA A 93 -10.96 -19.97 0.12
C ALA A 93 -11.16 -18.90 1.21
N TYR A 94 -10.87 -19.28 2.45
CA TYR A 94 -10.84 -18.36 3.61
C TYR A 94 -9.39 -17.95 3.92
N PRO A 95 -9.17 -16.78 4.54
CA PRO A 95 -7.81 -16.31 4.87
C PRO A 95 -6.95 -17.30 5.64
N ALA A 96 -7.55 -18.11 6.53
CA ALA A 96 -6.81 -19.12 7.31
C ALA A 96 -6.16 -20.21 6.46
N GLN A 97 -6.61 -20.41 5.21
CA GLN A 97 -6.13 -21.44 4.28
C GLN A 97 -4.98 -20.97 3.40
N LEU A 98 -4.49 -19.73 3.58
CA LEU A 98 -3.54 -19.10 2.69
C LEU A 98 -2.20 -18.81 3.40
N SER A 99 -1.11 -18.81 2.62
CA SER A 99 0.20 -18.35 3.09
C SER A 99 0.22 -16.83 3.36
N GLY A 100 1.23 -16.34 4.07
CA GLY A 100 1.42 -14.92 4.33
C GLY A 100 1.51 -14.10 3.04
N GLY A 101 2.33 -14.54 2.08
CA GLY A 101 2.48 -13.88 0.78
C GLY A 101 1.19 -13.85 -0.04
N GLN A 102 0.41 -14.94 -0.03
CA GLN A 102 -0.90 -14.95 -0.67
C GLN A 102 -1.87 -13.96 -0.04
N LYS A 103 -1.93 -13.92 1.31
CA LYS A 103 -2.77 -12.94 2.04
C LYS A 103 -2.39 -11.50 1.71
N GLN A 104 -1.10 -11.21 1.63
CA GLN A 104 -0.63 -9.87 1.31
C GLN A 104 -0.96 -9.46 -0.13
N ARG A 105 -0.74 -10.33 -1.10
CA ARG A 105 -1.16 -10.06 -2.48
C ARG A 105 -2.67 -9.83 -2.59
N ILE A 106 -3.48 -10.57 -1.83
CA ILE A 106 -4.92 -10.35 -1.77
C ILE A 106 -5.27 -9.02 -1.08
N ALA A 107 -4.53 -8.59 -0.05
CA ALA A 107 -4.72 -7.29 0.57
C ALA A 107 -4.44 -6.14 -0.41
N ILE A 108 -3.43 -6.29 -1.28
CA ILE A 108 -3.16 -5.36 -2.39
C ILE A 108 -4.34 -5.33 -3.37
N VAL A 109 -4.79 -6.50 -3.83
CA VAL A 109 -5.91 -6.63 -4.77
C VAL A 109 -7.21 -6.06 -4.20
N ARG A 110 -7.46 -6.28 -2.92
CA ARG A 110 -8.62 -5.67 -2.23
C ARG A 110 -8.57 -4.15 -2.28
N SER A 111 -7.40 -3.56 -2.12
CA SER A 111 -7.20 -2.11 -2.25
C SER A 111 -7.44 -1.64 -3.69
N LEU A 112 -6.92 -2.37 -4.68
CA LEU A 112 -7.11 -2.08 -6.12
C LEU A 112 -8.56 -2.22 -6.59
N ALA A 113 -9.38 -3.03 -5.93
CA ALA A 113 -10.78 -3.21 -6.30
C ALA A 113 -11.63 -1.94 -6.15
N MET A 114 -11.16 -0.97 -5.37
CA MET A 114 -11.77 0.35 -5.22
C MET A 114 -11.39 1.35 -6.32
N ASP A 115 -10.48 0.97 -7.23
CA ASP A 115 -9.91 1.86 -8.26
C ASP A 115 -9.32 3.15 -7.67
N PRO A 116 -8.33 3.04 -6.76
CA PRO A 116 -7.79 4.19 -6.04
C PRO A 116 -6.83 5.01 -6.91
N ASP A 117 -6.74 6.32 -6.64
CA ASP A 117 -5.77 7.22 -7.27
C ASP A 117 -4.34 7.06 -6.69
N ILE A 118 -4.25 6.57 -5.44
CA ILE A 118 -2.99 6.33 -4.73
C ILE A 118 -3.13 5.14 -3.77
N ILE A 119 -2.05 4.37 -3.61
CA ILE A 119 -1.98 3.31 -2.59
C ILE A 119 -0.84 3.61 -1.61
N LEU A 120 -1.16 3.56 -0.32
CA LEU A 120 -0.22 3.68 0.78
C LEU A 120 0.16 2.28 1.28
N PHE A 121 1.46 1.97 1.33
CA PHE A 121 1.98 0.69 1.79
C PHE A 121 2.77 0.87 3.09
N ASP A 122 2.29 0.29 4.19
CA ASP A 122 2.93 0.33 5.50
C ASP A 122 3.68 -0.98 5.77
N GLU A 123 4.96 -1.03 5.38
CA GLU A 123 5.85 -2.19 5.53
C GLU A 123 5.22 -3.52 5.01
N PRO A 124 4.84 -3.61 3.73
CA PRO A 124 4.02 -4.70 3.21
C PRO A 124 4.69 -6.09 3.26
N THR A 125 6.01 -6.14 3.47
CA THR A 125 6.79 -7.40 3.48
C THR A 125 7.27 -7.81 4.86
N SER A 126 7.20 -6.93 5.88
CA SER A 126 7.84 -7.14 7.18
C SER A 126 7.24 -8.28 8.03
N ALA A 127 6.02 -8.72 7.71
CA ALA A 127 5.37 -9.86 8.37
C ALA A 127 5.47 -11.17 7.56
N LEU A 128 6.33 -11.20 6.52
CA LEU A 128 6.47 -12.34 5.61
C LEU A 128 7.77 -13.09 5.81
N ASP A 129 7.73 -14.39 5.55
CA ASP A 129 8.95 -15.18 5.40
C ASP A 129 9.73 -14.71 4.15
N PRO A 130 11.08 -14.73 4.17
CA PRO A 130 11.91 -14.23 3.06
C PRO A 130 11.57 -14.83 1.70
N GLU A 131 11.14 -16.08 1.65
CA GLU A 131 10.76 -16.78 0.42
C GLU A 131 9.50 -16.17 -0.25
N MET A 132 8.65 -15.49 0.53
CA MET A 132 7.40 -14.89 0.07
C MET A 132 7.52 -13.41 -0.31
N VAL A 133 8.61 -12.76 0.11
CA VAL A 133 8.83 -11.33 -0.11
C VAL A 133 8.85 -10.99 -1.61
N GLY A 134 9.58 -11.79 -2.40
CA GLY A 134 9.74 -11.56 -3.84
C GLY A 134 8.41 -11.53 -4.61
N GLU A 135 7.45 -12.40 -4.26
CA GLU A 135 6.14 -12.44 -4.92
C GLU A 135 5.31 -11.16 -4.66
N VAL A 136 5.42 -10.59 -3.47
CA VAL A 136 4.71 -9.34 -3.11
C VAL A 136 5.36 -8.15 -3.78
N LEU A 137 6.70 -8.08 -3.78
CA LEU A 137 7.44 -7.01 -4.45
C LEU A 137 7.22 -7.01 -5.96
N ALA A 138 7.12 -8.19 -6.60
CA ALA A 138 6.80 -8.31 -8.02
C ALA A 138 5.43 -7.68 -8.35
N VAL A 139 4.39 -7.93 -7.56
CA VAL A 139 3.08 -7.27 -7.74
C VAL A 139 3.19 -5.75 -7.58
N MET A 140 3.95 -5.27 -6.60
CA MET A 140 4.14 -3.82 -6.41
C MET A 140 4.94 -3.19 -7.55
N GLN A 141 5.90 -3.90 -8.12
CA GLN A 141 6.66 -3.45 -9.29
C GLN A 141 5.77 -3.33 -10.53
N GLU A 142 4.94 -4.33 -10.79
CA GLU A 142 3.95 -4.27 -11.87
C GLU A 142 3.00 -3.06 -11.73
N LEU A 143 2.57 -2.75 -10.49
CA LEU A 143 1.74 -1.57 -10.24
C LEU A 143 2.46 -0.26 -10.54
N ALA A 144 3.76 -0.18 -10.24
CA ALA A 144 4.57 0.99 -10.57
C ALA A 144 4.74 1.15 -12.09
N GLU A 145 4.97 0.04 -12.80
CA GLU A 145 5.07 0.01 -14.27
C GLU A 145 3.76 0.43 -14.94
N ASP A 146 2.61 0.07 -14.35
CA ASP A 146 1.28 0.53 -14.78
C ASP A 146 1.01 2.02 -14.46
N GLY A 147 1.92 2.71 -13.79
CA GLY A 147 1.79 4.13 -13.44
C GLY A 147 1.00 4.40 -12.16
N MET A 148 0.73 3.40 -11.33
CA MET A 148 0.05 3.59 -10.05
C MET A 148 0.87 4.48 -9.12
N THR A 149 0.27 5.53 -8.59
CA THR A 149 0.89 6.36 -7.55
C THR A 149 0.95 5.59 -6.24
N MET A 150 2.14 5.46 -5.68
CA MET A 150 2.35 4.73 -4.43
C MET A 150 3.22 5.50 -3.45
N VAL A 151 2.88 5.45 -2.17
CA VAL A 151 3.78 5.85 -1.06
C VAL A 151 4.08 4.61 -0.25
N VAL A 152 5.35 4.24 -0.17
CA VAL A 152 5.77 2.96 0.40
C VAL A 152 6.73 3.16 1.57
N VAL A 153 6.37 2.68 2.74
CA VAL A 153 7.30 2.48 3.84
C VAL A 153 7.86 1.07 3.72
N THR A 154 9.17 0.95 3.53
CA THR A 154 9.81 -0.35 3.31
C THR A 154 11.22 -0.41 3.91
N HIS A 155 11.69 -1.62 4.14
CA HIS A 155 13.08 -1.98 4.43
C HIS A 155 13.75 -2.69 3.23
N GLU A 156 13.02 -2.89 2.14
CA GLU A 156 13.53 -3.51 0.91
C GLU A 156 14.27 -2.47 0.06
N MET A 157 15.55 -2.27 0.36
CA MET A 157 16.35 -1.22 -0.30
C MET A 157 16.56 -1.47 -1.80
N GLY A 158 16.64 -2.75 -2.21
CA GLY A 158 16.72 -3.14 -3.63
C GLY A 158 15.49 -2.66 -4.39
N PHE A 159 14.29 -3.00 -3.89
CA PHE A 159 13.02 -2.56 -4.46
C PHE A 159 12.91 -1.03 -4.51
N ALA A 160 13.22 -0.34 -3.40
CA ALA A 160 13.17 1.12 -3.37
C ALA A 160 14.11 1.78 -4.38
N ARG A 161 15.28 1.20 -4.63
CA ARG A 161 16.27 1.69 -5.61
C ARG A 161 15.76 1.54 -7.06
N GLU A 162 15.06 0.45 -7.36
CA GLU A 162 14.59 0.14 -8.70
C GLU A 162 13.29 0.86 -9.07
N VAL A 163 12.36 0.98 -8.12
CA VAL A 163 10.99 1.38 -8.39
C VAL A 163 10.70 2.83 -8.02
N ALA A 164 11.35 3.36 -6.99
CA ALA A 164 11.04 4.71 -6.52
C ALA A 164 11.58 5.80 -7.46
N ASN A 165 10.83 6.88 -7.61
CA ASN A 165 11.32 8.14 -8.22
C ASN A 165 11.71 9.19 -7.18
N ARG A 166 11.28 9.03 -5.94
CA ARG A 166 11.62 9.89 -4.81
C ARG A 166 11.77 9.06 -3.56
N VAL A 167 12.81 9.29 -2.79
CA VAL A 167 13.11 8.58 -1.54
C VAL A 167 13.27 9.58 -0.41
N MET A 168 12.65 9.31 0.73
CA MET A 168 12.79 10.07 1.97
C MET A 168 13.37 9.20 3.07
N PHE A 169 14.51 9.59 3.62
CA PHE A 169 15.08 8.95 4.79
C PHE A 169 14.59 9.63 6.07
N ILE A 170 13.77 8.90 6.83
CA ILE A 170 13.19 9.39 8.09
C ILE A 170 13.91 8.71 9.27
N ASN A 171 14.51 9.53 10.15
CA ASN A 171 15.12 9.09 11.39
C ASN A 171 14.75 10.05 12.52
N ASP A 172 14.52 9.55 13.73
CA ASP A 172 14.15 10.32 14.92
C ASP A 172 12.98 11.29 14.70
N GLY A 173 11.97 10.85 13.92
CA GLY A 173 10.75 11.61 13.66
C GLY A 173 10.85 12.72 12.61
N VAL A 174 12.02 12.93 12.00
CA VAL A 174 12.26 13.96 10.99
C VAL A 174 12.75 13.39 9.67
N ILE A 175 12.45 14.07 8.56
CA ILE A 175 13.04 13.78 7.25
C ILE A 175 14.46 14.33 7.30
N GLN A 176 15.46 13.44 7.35
CA GLN A 176 16.87 13.82 7.39
C GLN A 176 17.46 14.03 6.01
N GLU A 177 16.99 13.28 5.03
CA GLU A 177 17.46 13.38 3.67
C GLU A 177 16.35 12.97 2.70
N GLU A 178 16.29 13.65 1.56
CA GLU A 178 15.32 13.40 0.51
C GLU A 178 16.00 13.63 -0.85
N GLY A 179 15.66 12.81 -1.83
CA GLY A 179 16.21 12.90 -3.18
C GLY A 179 15.76 11.77 -4.08
N THR A 180 16.37 11.69 -5.24
CA THR A 180 16.23 10.55 -6.16
C THR A 180 16.90 9.29 -5.57
N PRO A 181 16.53 8.08 -6.02
CA PRO A 181 17.24 6.86 -5.62
C PRO A 181 18.75 6.93 -5.83
N GLN A 182 19.20 7.54 -6.94
CA GLN A 182 20.61 7.69 -7.25
C GLN A 182 21.34 8.56 -6.22
N GLU A 183 20.71 9.62 -5.74
CA GLU A 183 21.27 10.50 -4.72
C GLU A 183 21.29 9.80 -3.36
N ILE A 184 20.17 9.23 -2.93
CA ILE A 184 20.02 8.63 -1.60
C ILE A 184 20.86 7.35 -1.43
N PHE A 185 20.88 6.47 -2.43
CA PHE A 185 21.60 5.20 -2.34
C PHE A 185 23.02 5.26 -2.91
N GLY A 186 23.32 6.20 -3.80
CA GLY A 186 24.63 6.31 -4.45
C GLY A 186 25.56 7.35 -3.81
N ASN A 187 25.01 8.43 -3.25
CA ASN A 187 25.78 9.52 -2.65
C ASN A 187 25.07 10.10 -1.41
N PRO A 188 24.84 9.29 -0.37
CA PRO A 188 24.17 9.73 0.86
C PRO A 188 24.98 10.81 1.57
N LYS A 189 24.33 11.94 1.93
CA LYS A 189 24.98 13.10 2.54
C LYS A 189 25.03 12.98 4.07
N SER A 190 23.96 12.47 4.68
CA SER A 190 23.91 12.36 6.14
C SER A 190 24.71 11.14 6.61
N GLN A 191 25.54 11.33 7.65
CA GLN A 191 26.30 10.24 8.27
C GLN A 191 25.35 9.10 8.72
N ARG A 192 24.20 9.44 9.24
CA ARG A 192 23.23 8.45 9.70
C ARG A 192 22.66 7.57 8.58
N LEU A 193 22.45 8.15 7.39
CA LEU A 193 22.02 7.39 6.21
C LEU A 193 23.16 6.49 5.72
N GLN A 194 24.42 6.98 5.70
CA GLN A 194 25.59 6.18 5.34
C GLN A 194 25.73 4.96 6.25
N GLU A 195 25.61 5.15 7.57
CA GLU A 195 25.63 4.07 8.55
C GLU A 195 24.47 3.06 8.36
N PHE A 196 23.30 3.55 7.97
CA PHE A 196 22.13 2.72 7.71
C PHE A 196 22.30 1.85 6.46
N LEU A 197 22.84 2.41 5.37
CA LEU A 197 23.06 1.73 4.10
C LEU A 197 24.28 0.78 4.11
N SER A 198 25.18 0.89 5.09
CA SER A 198 26.36 0.04 5.22
C SER A 198 26.10 -1.28 5.98
N LYS A 199 24.90 -1.48 6.49
CA LYS A 199 24.48 -2.69 7.21
C LYS A 199 23.85 -3.71 6.27
#